data_660616b1ec9a67ab125b35d107876374
#
_entry.id   660616b1ec9a67ab125b35d107876374
#
_cell.length_a   1.000
_cell.length_b   1.000
_cell.length_c   1.000
_cell.angle_alpha   90.00
_cell.angle_beta   90.00
_cell.angle_gamma   90.00
#
_symmetry.space_group_name_H-M   'P 1'
#
loop_
_entity.id
_entity.type
_entity.pdbx_description
1 polymer ?
#
loop_
_entity_poly.entity_id
_entity_poly.type
_entity_poly.pdbx_seq_one_letter_code
_entity_poly.pdbx_strand_id
1 'polypeptide(L)'
;MAHKATPEQRNEKLRSFVVATREMIEQDDFDKIHIRKIAEKAGFHNSTLYSYFKDAEYLISLASVKFFDQYSRSLADLSDKNLSEQDNFYEIWRFFCLNAFMFPEIYYNFFFGKHSDDLTAIFEEYYSIFPNEEYKHSSKIHSMYVGKNINIRCLDILKPLIGLDGNRLNEENVTIANSLIIAYFKALLEQVLVYRKDNKEVDTDDLTTQFMTTLEFIIKTD
;
A
#
# COMPACT_ATOMS: atom_id res chain seq x y z
N MET A 1 42.23 -5.25 6.75
CA MET A 1 40.97 -5.87 7.21
C MET A 1 39.87 -4.84 7.03
N ALA A 2 38.85 -5.13 6.22
CA ALA A 2 37.75 -4.20 6.08
C ALA A 2 36.95 -4.18 7.41
N HIS A 3 36.86 -3.02 8.02
CA HIS A 3 36.06 -2.84 9.23
C HIS A 3 34.60 -3.17 8.91
N LYS A 4 34.03 -4.16 9.59
CA LYS A 4 32.59 -4.46 9.48
C LYS A 4 31.83 -3.23 9.97
N ALA A 5 30.92 -2.70 9.16
CA ALA A 5 30.11 -1.53 9.54
C ALA A 5 29.37 -1.78 10.86
N THR A 6 29.32 -0.79 11.75
CA THR A 6 28.51 -0.89 12.97
C THR A 6 27.02 -0.93 12.62
N PRO A 7 26.14 -1.40 13.52
CA PRO A 7 24.69 -1.36 13.30
C PRO A 7 24.17 0.04 12.97
N GLU A 8 24.71 1.08 13.61
CA GLU A 8 24.35 2.47 13.37
C GLU A 8 24.75 2.90 11.95
N GLN A 9 26.00 2.62 11.55
CA GLN A 9 26.49 2.93 10.19
C GLN A 9 25.69 2.17 9.12
N ARG A 10 25.24 0.94 9.43
CA ARG A 10 24.39 0.17 8.53
C ARG A 10 23.03 0.86 8.38
N ASN A 11 22.42 1.29 9.48
CA ASN A 11 21.10 1.95 9.49
C ASN A 11 21.14 3.30 8.77
N GLU A 12 22.21 4.10 8.95
CA GLU A 12 22.40 5.35 8.22
C GLU A 12 22.44 5.15 6.70
N LYS A 13 23.11 4.11 6.22
CA LYS A 13 23.16 3.79 4.79
C LYS A 13 21.80 3.33 4.25
N LEU A 14 21.09 2.44 4.99
CA LEU A 14 19.71 2.04 4.66
C LEU A 14 18.83 3.28 4.52
N ARG A 15 18.89 4.16 5.51
CA ARG A 15 18.11 5.41 5.54
C ARG A 15 18.45 6.31 4.34
N SER A 16 19.73 6.45 3.99
CA SER A 16 20.16 7.27 2.85
C SER A 16 19.58 6.75 1.52
N PHE A 17 19.59 5.43 1.30
CA PHE A 17 19.01 4.84 0.10
C PHE A 17 17.48 5.02 0.05
N VAL A 18 16.78 4.79 1.17
CA VAL A 18 15.31 4.95 1.24
C VAL A 18 14.92 6.41 1.00
N VAL A 19 15.64 7.38 1.62
CA VAL A 19 15.37 8.81 1.43
C VAL A 19 15.62 9.23 -0.02
N ALA A 20 16.75 8.83 -0.61
CA ALA A 20 17.06 9.13 -2.00
C ALA A 20 15.98 8.57 -2.96
N THR A 21 15.48 7.36 -2.67
CA THR A 21 14.43 6.74 -3.47
C THR A 21 13.09 7.47 -3.31
N ARG A 22 12.71 7.89 -2.09
CA ARG A 22 11.52 8.73 -1.86
C ARG A 22 11.54 10.02 -2.67
N GLU A 23 12.66 10.74 -2.60
CA GLU A 23 12.83 11.99 -3.34
C GLU A 23 12.73 11.79 -4.85
N MET A 24 13.20 10.64 -5.35
CA MET A 24 13.06 10.30 -6.77
C MET A 24 11.60 9.99 -7.13
N ILE A 25 10.88 9.25 -6.28
CA ILE A 25 9.44 8.98 -6.48
C ILE A 25 8.64 10.29 -6.51
N GLU A 26 9.03 11.29 -5.71
CA GLU A 26 8.35 12.60 -5.65
C GLU A 26 8.66 13.49 -6.86
N GLN A 27 9.84 13.39 -7.45
CA GLN A 27 10.36 14.33 -8.44
C GLN A 27 10.40 13.79 -9.86
N ASP A 28 10.56 12.48 -10.00
CA ASP A 28 10.77 11.81 -11.27
C ASP A 28 9.51 11.01 -11.71
N ASP A 29 9.47 10.70 -12.99
CA ASP A 29 8.57 9.68 -13.54
C ASP A 29 8.96 8.31 -12.94
N PHE A 30 7.98 7.61 -12.36
CA PHE A 30 8.20 6.33 -11.66
C PHE A 30 8.98 5.32 -12.52
N ASP A 31 8.70 5.28 -13.82
CA ASP A 31 9.38 4.40 -14.78
C ASP A 31 10.88 4.73 -14.98
N LYS A 32 11.33 5.90 -14.55
CA LYS A 32 12.74 6.34 -14.64
C LYS A 32 13.56 6.01 -13.42
N ILE A 33 12.93 5.44 -12.36
CA ILE A 33 13.63 5.08 -11.13
C ILE A 33 14.32 3.75 -11.33
N HIS A 34 15.66 3.76 -11.24
CA HIS A 34 16.48 2.57 -11.37
C HIS A 34 17.72 2.64 -10.49
N ILE A 35 18.26 1.48 -10.16
CA ILE A 35 19.37 1.27 -9.19
C ILE A 35 20.49 2.28 -9.33
N ARG A 36 20.97 2.54 -10.57
CA ARG A 36 22.12 3.42 -10.79
C ARG A 36 21.83 4.84 -10.30
N LYS A 37 20.66 5.37 -10.64
CA LYS A 37 20.25 6.71 -10.22
C LYS A 37 20.04 6.80 -8.71
N ILE A 38 19.42 5.75 -8.11
CA ILE A 38 19.23 5.69 -6.66
C ILE A 38 20.58 5.73 -5.95
N ALA A 39 21.53 4.89 -6.37
CA ALA A 39 22.84 4.82 -5.75
C ALA A 39 23.63 6.14 -5.90
N GLU A 40 23.60 6.75 -7.09
CA GLU A 40 24.22 8.05 -7.37
C GLU A 40 23.62 9.14 -6.47
N LYS A 41 22.29 9.23 -6.37
CA LYS A 41 21.57 10.21 -5.52
C LYS A 41 21.87 10.00 -4.04
N ALA A 42 21.97 8.74 -3.60
CA ALA A 42 22.33 8.39 -2.22
C ALA A 42 23.83 8.59 -1.90
N GLY A 43 24.67 8.91 -2.89
CA GLY A 43 26.10 9.11 -2.72
C GLY A 43 26.92 7.82 -2.60
N PHE A 44 26.42 6.69 -3.17
CA PHE A 44 27.07 5.39 -3.10
C PHE A 44 27.26 4.77 -4.48
N HIS A 45 28.13 3.74 -4.53
CA HIS A 45 28.29 2.91 -5.73
C HIS A 45 27.14 1.88 -5.81
N ASN A 46 26.73 1.50 -7.04
CA ASN A 46 25.66 0.53 -7.29
C ASN A 46 25.81 -0.79 -6.52
N SER A 47 27.07 -1.31 -6.41
CA SER A 47 27.35 -2.54 -5.68
C SER A 47 27.02 -2.45 -4.18
N THR A 48 27.04 -1.23 -3.62
CA THR A 48 26.70 -1.02 -2.22
C THR A 48 25.21 -1.31 -1.97
N LEU A 49 24.33 -0.91 -2.90
CA LEU A 49 22.88 -1.13 -2.78
C LEU A 49 22.54 -2.62 -2.61
N TYR A 50 23.13 -3.49 -3.42
CA TYR A 50 22.90 -4.94 -3.35
C TYR A 50 23.40 -5.61 -2.06
N SER A 51 24.24 -4.92 -1.28
CA SER A 51 24.65 -5.39 0.05
C SER A 51 23.57 -5.14 1.13
N TYR A 52 22.58 -4.31 0.82
CA TYR A 52 21.52 -3.88 1.74
C TYR A 52 20.13 -4.35 1.34
N PHE A 53 19.84 -4.40 0.04
CA PHE A 53 18.51 -4.71 -0.50
C PHE A 53 18.55 -5.90 -1.45
N LYS A 54 17.48 -6.67 -1.50
CA LYS A 54 17.31 -7.83 -2.42
C LYS A 54 17.44 -7.41 -3.88
N ASP A 55 16.77 -6.31 -4.23
CA ASP A 55 16.74 -5.70 -5.56
C ASP A 55 16.20 -4.25 -5.48
N ALA A 56 16.10 -3.59 -6.64
CA ALA A 56 15.59 -2.21 -6.71
C ALA A 56 14.09 -2.13 -6.41
N GLU A 57 13.33 -3.10 -6.87
CA GLU A 57 11.89 -3.15 -6.68
C GLU A 57 11.54 -3.26 -5.19
N TYR A 58 12.33 -4.01 -4.42
CA TYR A 58 12.18 -4.06 -2.96
C TYR A 58 12.46 -2.71 -2.31
N LEU A 59 13.55 -2.03 -2.70
CA LEU A 59 13.86 -0.70 -2.19
C LEU A 59 12.79 0.33 -2.58
N ILE A 60 12.26 0.27 -3.80
CA ILE A 60 11.16 1.14 -4.24
C ILE A 60 9.92 0.87 -3.39
N SER A 61 9.56 -0.40 -3.15
CA SER A 61 8.43 -0.75 -2.29
C SER A 61 8.64 -0.26 -0.85
N LEU A 62 9.85 -0.42 -0.30
CA LEU A 62 10.20 0.08 1.02
C LEU A 62 10.06 1.62 1.10
N ALA A 63 10.61 2.35 0.12
CA ALA A 63 10.51 3.80 0.05
C ALA A 63 9.06 4.29 -0.15
N SER A 64 8.23 3.49 -0.82
CA SER A 64 6.82 3.79 -1.09
C SER A 64 5.95 3.82 0.17
N VAL A 65 6.39 3.20 1.29
CA VAL A 65 5.62 3.22 2.55
C VAL A 65 5.34 4.65 3.03
N LYS A 66 6.23 5.61 2.74
CA LYS A 66 5.98 7.03 3.07
C LYS A 66 4.71 7.59 2.44
N PHE A 67 4.37 7.15 1.24
CA PHE A 67 3.20 7.64 0.50
C PHE A 67 1.87 7.09 1.04
N PHE A 68 1.93 6.12 1.97
CA PHE A 68 0.77 5.66 2.73
C PHE A 68 0.50 6.48 4.01
N ASP A 69 1.29 7.54 4.26
CA ASP A 69 1.17 8.38 5.47
C ASP A 69 -0.25 8.93 5.64
N GLN A 70 -0.84 9.50 4.59
CA GLN A 70 -2.20 10.04 4.63
C GLN A 70 -3.24 8.94 4.85
N TYR A 71 -3.12 7.81 4.17
CA TYR A 71 -3.99 6.65 4.37
C TYR A 71 -3.86 6.10 5.80
N SER A 72 -2.63 5.92 6.29
CA SER A 72 -2.36 5.44 7.64
C SER A 72 -2.94 6.36 8.71
N ARG A 73 -2.84 7.68 8.51
CA ARG A 73 -3.44 8.70 9.39
C ARG A 73 -4.97 8.61 9.41
N SER A 74 -5.60 8.49 8.24
CA SER A 74 -7.05 8.30 8.14
C SER A 74 -7.52 7.02 8.85
N LEU A 75 -6.72 5.95 8.80
CA LEU A 75 -6.99 4.71 9.54
C LEU A 75 -6.82 4.88 11.05
N ALA A 76 -5.84 5.67 11.50
CA ALA A 76 -5.69 5.99 12.92
C ALA A 76 -6.91 6.77 13.44
N ASP A 77 -7.34 7.80 12.70
CA ASP A 77 -8.56 8.56 13.04
C ASP A 77 -9.82 7.68 13.02
N LEU A 78 -9.88 6.69 12.11
CA LEU A 78 -10.98 5.72 12.06
C LEU A 78 -10.97 4.78 13.27
N SER A 79 -9.78 4.42 13.76
CA SER A 79 -9.61 3.55 14.93
C SER A 79 -10.24 4.12 16.21
N ASP A 80 -10.32 5.45 16.30
CA ASP A 80 -10.90 6.16 17.43
C ASP A 80 -12.45 6.29 17.32
N LYS A 81 -13.03 5.93 16.17
CA LYS A 81 -14.47 5.94 15.94
C LYS A 81 -15.06 4.56 16.26
N ASN A 82 -16.13 4.55 17.02
CA ASN A 82 -16.86 3.32 17.33
C ASN A 82 -17.90 3.02 16.21
N LEU A 83 -17.38 2.72 15.00
CA LEU A 83 -18.19 2.39 13.85
C LEU A 83 -18.60 0.92 13.83
N SER A 84 -19.70 0.62 13.12
CA SER A 84 -20.07 -0.76 12.80
C SER A 84 -19.01 -1.43 11.93
N GLU A 85 -18.96 -2.76 11.89
CA GLU A 85 -18.06 -3.52 11.02
C GLU A 85 -18.23 -3.13 9.56
N GLN A 86 -19.48 -2.92 9.16
CA GLN A 86 -19.85 -2.54 7.80
C GLN A 86 -19.36 -1.13 7.46
N ASP A 87 -19.58 -0.15 8.34
CA ASP A 87 -19.12 1.22 8.12
C ASP A 87 -17.57 1.29 8.09
N ASN A 88 -16.91 0.55 9.00
CA ASN A 88 -15.44 0.43 8.97
C ASN A 88 -14.93 -0.11 7.64
N PHE A 89 -15.55 -1.16 7.10
CA PHE A 89 -15.19 -1.76 5.82
C PHE A 89 -15.29 -0.74 4.68
N TYR A 90 -16.41 -0.02 4.58
CA TYR A 90 -16.62 0.96 3.53
C TYR A 90 -15.68 2.16 3.65
N GLU A 91 -15.46 2.69 4.87
CA GLU A 91 -14.55 3.82 5.07
C GLU A 91 -13.08 3.44 4.79
N ILE A 92 -12.63 2.25 5.18
CA ILE A 92 -11.29 1.76 4.85
C ILE A 92 -11.08 1.73 3.33
N TRP A 93 -12.03 1.17 2.57
CA TRP A 93 -11.94 1.11 1.12
C TRP A 93 -12.03 2.49 0.47
N ARG A 94 -12.88 3.39 0.99
CA ARG A 94 -12.96 4.77 0.50
C ARG A 94 -11.61 5.48 0.62
N PHE A 95 -10.99 5.45 1.80
CA PHE A 95 -9.67 6.05 2.00
C PHE A 95 -8.61 5.39 1.14
N PHE A 96 -8.68 4.07 0.98
CA PHE A 96 -7.75 3.34 0.14
C PHE A 96 -7.85 3.77 -1.33
N CYS A 97 -9.05 3.84 -1.90
CA CYS A 97 -9.28 4.27 -3.28
C CYS A 97 -8.80 5.69 -3.53
N LEU A 98 -9.17 6.65 -2.68
CA LEU A 98 -8.77 8.05 -2.82
C LEU A 98 -7.23 8.20 -2.87
N ASN A 99 -6.53 7.51 -1.98
CA ASN A 99 -5.06 7.53 -1.97
C ASN A 99 -4.46 6.77 -3.16
N ALA A 100 -5.01 5.61 -3.50
CA ALA A 100 -4.52 4.79 -4.60
C ALA A 100 -4.65 5.49 -5.96
N PHE A 101 -5.77 6.15 -6.21
CA PHE A 101 -5.99 6.89 -7.46
C PHE A 101 -5.19 8.21 -7.51
N MET A 102 -4.79 8.74 -6.36
CA MET A 102 -3.84 9.86 -6.28
C MET A 102 -2.40 9.45 -6.61
N PHE A 103 -1.97 8.24 -6.20
CA PHE A 103 -0.62 7.71 -6.38
C PHE A 103 -0.63 6.32 -7.06
N PRO A 104 -1.21 6.19 -8.28
CA PRO A 104 -1.53 4.88 -8.86
C PRO A 104 -0.30 4.02 -9.14
N GLU A 105 0.83 4.60 -9.58
CA GLU A 105 2.07 3.88 -9.84
C GLU A 105 2.61 3.23 -8.55
N ILE A 106 2.58 3.99 -7.45
CA ILE A 106 3.04 3.54 -6.13
C ILE A 106 2.15 2.40 -5.63
N TYR A 107 0.83 2.61 -5.63
CA TYR A 107 -0.13 1.62 -5.16
C TYR A 107 -0.13 0.36 -6.03
N TYR A 108 -0.01 0.51 -7.35
CA TYR A 108 0.08 -0.65 -8.25
C TYR A 108 1.35 -1.46 -7.98
N ASN A 109 2.53 -0.81 -7.92
CA ASN A 109 3.79 -1.49 -7.62
C ASN A 109 3.77 -2.17 -6.25
N PHE A 110 3.23 -1.51 -5.23
CA PHE A 110 3.20 -2.01 -3.86
C PHE A 110 2.27 -3.21 -3.69
N PHE A 111 1.04 -3.14 -4.22
CA PHE A 111 0.01 -4.16 -4.00
C PHE A 111 -0.06 -5.23 -5.09
N PHE A 112 0.49 -5.00 -6.27
CA PHE A 112 0.43 -5.90 -7.42
C PHE A 112 1.79 -6.17 -8.07
N GLY A 113 2.85 -5.55 -7.59
CA GLY A 113 4.21 -5.73 -8.09
C GLY A 113 4.91 -6.97 -7.53
N LYS A 114 6.21 -7.06 -7.80
CA LYS A 114 7.06 -8.22 -7.49
C LYS A 114 7.09 -8.63 -6.02
N HIS A 115 7.01 -7.66 -5.10
CA HIS A 115 7.09 -7.87 -3.65
C HIS A 115 5.74 -7.72 -2.94
N SER A 116 4.63 -7.78 -3.68
CA SER A 116 3.28 -7.62 -3.14
C SER A 116 2.84 -8.72 -2.16
N ASP A 117 3.57 -9.81 -2.05
CA ASP A 117 3.34 -10.88 -1.06
C ASP A 117 4.21 -10.75 0.21
N ASP A 118 5.06 -9.72 0.29
CA ASP A 118 6.00 -9.50 1.39
C ASP A 118 5.69 -8.21 2.19
N LEU A 119 4.46 -7.68 2.10
CA LEU A 119 4.13 -6.33 2.63
C LEU A 119 4.36 -6.21 4.13
N THR A 120 4.08 -7.25 4.92
CA THR A 120 4.37 -7.25 6.37
C THR A 120 5.84 -6.96 6.64
N ALA A 121 6.74 -7.68 5.97
CA ALA A 121 8.19 -7.48 6.15
C ALA A 121 8.66 -6.09 5.68
N ILE A 122 8.04 -5.55 4.61
CA ILE A 122 8.33 -4.21 4.11
C ILE A 122 7.94 -3.14 5.14
N PHE A 123 6.75 -3.24 5.75
CA PHE A 123 6.31 -2.31 6.80
C PHE A 123 7.19 -2.41 8.04
N GLU A 124 7.49 -3.63 8.52
CA GLU A 124 8.36 -3.86 9.67
C GLU A 124 9.77 -3.27 9.45
N GLU A 125 10.38 -3.53 8.29
CA GLU A 125 11.69 -2.97 7.96
C GLU A 125 11.64 -1.44 7.87
N TYR A 126 10.61 -0.88 7.21
CA TYR A 126 10.45 0.56 7.09
C TYR A 126 10.35 1.24 8.46
N TYR A 127 9.46 0.78 9.34
CA TYR A 127 9.28 1.37 10.65
C TYR A 127 10.44 1.10 11.60
N SER A 128 11.25 0.05 11.35
CA SER A 128 12.53 -0.10 12.04
C SER A 128 13.55 1.00 11.71
N ILE A 129 13.48 1.54 10.48
CA ILE A 129 14.34 2.63 10.00
C ILE A 129 13.74 4.01 10.39
N PHE A 130 12.42 4.14 10.38
CA PHE A 130 11.66 5.38 10.61
C PHE A 130 10.57 5.21 11.68
N PRO A 131 10.92 4.90 12.95
CA PRO A 131 9.93 4.57 13.98
C PRO A 131 8.98 5.73 14.31
N ASN A 132 9.38 6.97 14.07
CA ASN A 132 8.56 8.17 14.32
C ASN A 132 7.50 8.41 13.22
N GLU A 133 7.51 7.63 12.15
CA GLU A 133 6.55 7.74 11.06
C GLU A 133 5.41 6.71 11.18
N GLU A 134 5.45 5.84 12.20
CA GLU A 134 4.40 4.85 12.47
C GLU A 134 3.24 5.46 13.24
N TYR A 135 2.01 5.34 12.70
CA TYR A 135 0.79 5.71 13.39
C TYR A 135 0.25 4.55 14.22
N LYS A 136 -0.33 4.89 15.37
CA LYS A 136 -1.01 3.90 16.20
C LYS A 136 -2.41 3.64 15.65
N HIS A 137 -2.72 2.37 15.42
CA HIS A 137 -4.03 1.89 15.01
C HIS A 137 -4.62 0.98 16.10
N SER A 138 -5.96 0.79 16.09
CA SER A 138 -6.56 -0.31 16.83
C SER A 138 -5.98 -1.65 16.37
N SER A 139 -5.96 -2.66 17.25
CA SER A 139 -5.36 -3.96 16.92
C SER A 139 -5.94 -4.56 15.64
N LYS A 140 -7.23 -4.37 15.39
CA LYS A 140 -7.93 -4.84 14.19
C LYS A 140 -7.45 -4.13 12.92
N ILE A 141 -7.41 -2.80 12.93
CA ILE A 141 -6.95 -2.01 11.78
C ILE A 141 -5.46 -2.24 11.55
N HIS A 142 -4.66 -2.36 12.63
CA HIS A 142 -3.23 -2.65 12.52
C HIS A 142 -2.97 -4.00 11.83
N SER A 143 -3.68 -5.07 12.21
CA SER A 143 -3.55 -6.40 11.57
C SER A 143 -3.82 -6.32 10.06
N MET A 144 -4.89 -5.63 9.67
CA MET A 144 -5.19 -5.38 8.25
C MET A 144 -4.07 -4.54 7.61
N TYR A 145 -3.67 -3.42 8.22
CA TYR A 145 -2.71 -2.47 7.65
C TYR A 145 -1.33 -3.09 7.37
N VAL A 146 -0.83 -3.96 8.24
CA VAL A 146 0.43 -4.68 8.06
C VAL A 146 0.27 -6.07 7.43
N GLY A 147 -0.93 -6.43 6.98
CA GLY A 147 -1.22 -7.72 6.38
C GLY A 147 -0.33 -8.04 5.18
N LYS A 148 0.02 -9.32 5.02
CA LYS A 148 1.04 -9.84 4.10
C LYS A 148 0.85 -9.40 2.64
N ASN A 149 -0.40 -9.36 2.16
CA ASN A 149 -0.75 -8.93 0.81
C ASN A 149 -2.18 -8.39 0.77
N ILE A 150 -2.58 -7.82 -0.36
CA ILE A 150 -3.90 -7.20 -0.50
C ILE A 150 -5.06 -8.20 -0.28
N ASN A 151 -4.89 -9.48 -0.62
CA ASN A 151 -5.92 -10.50 -0.42
C ASN A 151 -6.18 -10.75 1.06
N ILE A 152 -5.14 -10.89 1.86
CA ILE A 152 -5.25 -11.08 3.31
C ILE A 152 -5.81 -9.83 3.94
N ARG A 153 -5.31 -8.64 3.57
CA ARG A 153 -5.78 -7.34 4.07
C ARG A 153 -7.28 -7.13 3.82
N CYS A 154 -7.76 -7.46 2.63
CA CYS A 154 -9.19 -7.35 2.32
C CYS A 154 -10.02 -8.39 3.08
N LEU A 155 -9.55 -9.64 3.20
CA LEU A 155 -10.25 -10.67 3.97
C LEU A 155 -10.39 -10.31 5.45
N ASP A 156 -9.38 -9.68 6.06
CA ASP A 156 -9.40 -9.28 7.48
C ASP A 156 -10.54 -8.32 7.81
N ILE A 157 -10.93 -7.47 6.85
CA ILE A 157 -12.02 -6.51 7.02
C ILE A 157 -13.35 -6.99 6.40
N LEU A 158 -13.31 -7.98 5.49
CA LEU A 158 -14.50 -8.53 4.84
C LEU A 158 -15.17 -9.62 5.66
N LYS A 159 -14.41 -10.52 6.30
CA LYS A 159 -14.93 -11.62 7.11
C LYS A 159 -15.88 -11.19 8.24
N PRO A 160 -15.61 -10.07 8.96
CA PRO A 160 -16.54 -9.58 9.98
C PRO A 160 -17.95 -9.23 9.47
N LEU A 161 -18.11 -9.12 8.15
CA LEU A 161 -19.43 -8.84 7.53
C LEU A 161 -20.27 -10.09 7.27
N ILE A 162 -19.71 -11.29 7.49
CA ILE A 162 -20.43 -12.57 7.32
C ILE A 162 -21.58 -12.65 8.31
N GLY A 163 -22.77 -12.92 7.79
CA GLY A 163 -23.97 -13.11 8.61
C GLY A 163 -24.57 -11.84 9.21
N LEU A 164 -24.07 -10.66 8.84
CA LEU A 164 -24.73 -9.41 9.19
C LEU A 164 -26.01 -9.24 8.38
N ASP A 165 -27.05 -8.71 9.03
CA ASP A 165 -28.35 -8.42 8.38
C ASP A 165 -28.16 -7.52 7.14
N GLY A 166 -28.81 -7.89 6.04
CA GLY A 166 -28.71 -7.17 4.77
C GLY A 166 -27.46 -7.51 3.95
N ASN A 167 -26.61 -8.44 4.39
CA ASN A 167 -25.45 -8.92 3.64
C ASN A 167 -25.70 -10.35 3.10
N ARG A 168 -25.21 -10.61 1.88
CA ARG A 168 -25.23 -11.95 1.25
C ARG A 168 -23.96 -12.78 1.52
N LEU A 169 -23.02 -12.22 2.30
CA LEU A 169 -21.75 -12.88 2.58
C LEU A 169 -21.91 -14.05 3.56
N ASN A 170 -21.24 -15.15 3.23
CA ASN A 170 -21.14 -16.36 4.05
C ASN A 170 -19.77 -17.02 3.87
N GLU A 171 -19.48 -18.08 4.63
CA GLU A 171 -18.17 -18.78 4.57
C GLU A 171 -17.85 -19.38 3.18
N GLU A 172 -18.87 -19.72 2.38
CA GLU A 172 -18.70 -20.34 1.07
C GLU A 172 -18.34 -19.31 -0.01
N ASN A 173 -18.87 -18.08 0.10
CA ASN A 173 -18.72 -17.06 -0.95
C ASN A 173 -17.74 -15.93 -0.61
N VAL A 174 -17.31 -15.76 0.64
CA VAL A 174 -16.45 -14.65 1.07
C VAL A 174 -15.13 -14.58 0.29
N THR A 175 -14.53 -15.73 -0.03
CA THR A 175 -13.28 -15.77 -0.80
C THR A 175 -13.49 -15.34 -2.26
N ILE A 176 -14.64 -15.69 -2.85
CA ILE A 176 -15.02 -15.26 -4.19
C ILE A 176 -15.29 -13.74 -4.19
N ALA A 177 -16.04 -13.25 -3.21
CA ALA A 177 -16.30 -11.82 -3.04
C ALA A 177 -14.99 -11.03 -2.89
N ASN A 178 -14.06 -11.51 -2.05
CA ASN A 178 -12.72 -10.93 -1.90
C ASN A 178 -11.98 -10.82 -3.24
N SER A 179 -11.98 -11.90 -4.02
CA SER A 179 -11.30 -11.95 -5.33
C SER A 179 -11.93 -10.96 -6.33
N LEU A 180 -13.26 -10.84 -6.35
CA LEU A 180 -13.97 -9.90 -7.21
C LEU A 180 -13.68 -8.44 -6.83
N ILE A 181 -13.69 -8.12 -5.55
CA ILE A 181 -13.38 -6.78 -5.02
C ILE A 181 -11.97 -6.37 -5.47
N ILE A 182 -10.98 -7.23 -5.25
CA ILE A 182 -9.58 -6.93 -5.59
C ILE A 182 -9.37 -6.85 -7.10
N ALA A 183 -9.99 -7.75 -7.87
CA ALA A 183 -9.87 -7.72 -9.34
C ALA A 183 -10.47 -6.45 -9.92
N TYR A 184 -11.62 -6.00 -9.42
CA TYR A 184 -12.24 -4.76 -9.88
C TYR A 184 -11.44 -3.53 -9.46
N PHE A 185 -10.96 -3.47 -8.22
CA PHE A 185 -10.07 -2.41 -7.77
C PHE A 185 -8.82 -2.31 -8.65
N LYS A 186 -8.17 -3.47 -8.93
CA LYS A 186 -7.01 -3.53 -9.83
C LYS A 186 -7.33 -2.98 -11.21
N ALA A 187 -8.47 -3.36 -11.79
CA ALA A 187 -8.89 -2.87 -13.11
C ALA A 187 -9.07 -1.35 -13.16
N LEU A 188 -9.68 -0.75 -12.11
CA LEU A 188 -9.80 0.71 -12.01
C LEU A 188 -8.44 1.39 -11.85
N LEU A 189 -7.55 0.82 -11.05
CA LEU A 189 -6.20 1.35 -10.86
C LEU A 189 -5.40 1.31 -12.18
N GLU A 190 -5.49 0.22 -12.95
CA GLU A 190 -4.90 0.08 -14.29
C GLU A 190 -5.48 1.10 -15.27
N GLN A 191 -6.79 1.37 -15.21
CA GLN A 191 -7.44 2.42 -16.01
C GLN A 191 -6.85 3.81 -15.69
N VAL A 192 -6.64 4.13 -14.40
CA VAL A 192 -6.00 5.40 -13.99
C VAL A 192 -4.60 5.51 -14.57
N LEU A 193 -3.79 4.44 -14.50
CA LEU A 193 -2.44 4.40 -15.05
C LEU A 193 -2.43 4.66 -16.57
N VAL A 194 -3.35 4.04 -17.31
CA VAL A 194 -3.50 4.25 -18.75
C VAL A 194 -3.88 5.70 -19.06
N TYR A 195 -4.87 6.26 -18.34
CA TYR A 195 -5.32 7.64 -18.56
C TYR A 195 -4.21 8.66 -18.27
N ARG A 196 -3.44 8.47 -17.19
CA ARG A 196 -2.28 9.33 -16.90
C ARG A 196 -1.22 9.28 -17.98
N LYS A 197 -0.90 8.08 -18.48
CA LYS A 197 0.07 7.89 -19.56
C LYS A 197 -0.39 8.59 -20.87
N ASP A 198 -1.68 8.62 -21.10
CA ASP A 198 -2.30 9.31 -22.25
C ASP A 198 -2.53 10.81 -22.00
N ASN A 199 -2.11 11.36 -20.86
CA ASN A 199 -2.39 12.73 -20.39
C ASN A 199 -3.89 13.06 -20.38
N LYS A 200 -4.74 12.08 -20.06
CA LYS A 200 -6.18 12.28 -19.89
C LYS A 200 -6.47 12.62 -18.41
N GLU A 201 -7.44 13.50 -18.23
CA GLU A 201 -7.95 13.82 -16.89
C GLU A 201 -8.67 12.60 -16.30
N VAL A 202 -8.48 12.37 -15.00
CA VAL A 202 -9.10 11.28 -14.24
C VAL A 202 -9.94 11.88 -13.13
N ASP A 203 -11.23 11.62 -13.16
CA ASP A 203 -12.12 11.91 -12.04
C ASP A 203 -11.99 10.80 -10.98
N THR A 204 -11.17 11.04 -9.97
CA THR A 204 -10.91 10.07 -8.89
C THR A 204 -12.11 9.89 -7.97
N ASP A 205 -12.97 10.90 -7.85
CA ASP A 205 -14.19 10.83 -7.03
C ASP A 205 -15.25 9.95 -7.71
N ASP A 206 -15.39 10.10 -9.04
CA ASP A 206 -16.28 9.23 -9.83
C ASP A 206 -15.82 7.76 -9.78
N LEU A 207 -14.53 7.50 -9.99
CA LEU A 207 -13.97 6.14 -9.88
C LEU A 207 -14.15 5.55 -8.47
N THR A 208 -13.97 6.36 -7.44
CA THR A 208 -14.20 5.92 -6.06
C THR A 208 -15.68 5.58 -5.86
N THR A 209 -16.59 6.39 -6.37
CA THR A 209 -18.04 6.14 -6.30
C THR A 209 -18.43 4.87 -7.05
N GLN A 210 -17.89 4.64 -8.25
CA GLN A 210 -18.10 3.40 -9.01
C GLN A 210 -17.62 2.17 -8.22
N PHE A 211 -16.44 2.25 -7.62
CA PHE A 211 -15.93 1.16 -6.80
C PHE A 211 -16.82 0.89 -5.59
N MET A 212 -17.21 1.93 -4.84
CA MET A 212 -18.07 1.80 -3.66
C MET A 212 -19.44 1.22 -4.01
N THR A 213 -20.04 1.62 -5.12
CA THR A 213 -21.30 1.05 -5.63
C THR A 213 -21.14 -0.43 -5.96
N THR A 214 -19.99 -0.82 -6.54
CA THR A 214 -19.70 -2.23 -6.82
C THR A 214 -19.52 -3.05 -5.53
N LEU A 215 -18.89 -2.48 -4.50
CA LEU A 215 -18.81 -3.13 -3.19
C LEU A 215 -20.19 -3.41 -2.61
N GLU A 216 -21.09 -2.43 -2.68
CA GLU A 216 -22.48 -2.61 -2.21
C GLU A 216 -23.18 -3.73 -2.98
N PHE A 217 -23.05 -3.77 -4.30
CA PHE A 217 -23.61 -4.84 -5.14
C PHE A 217 -23.06 -6.23 -4.79
N ILE A 218 -21.76 -6.33 -4.46
CA ILE A 218 -21.15 -7.61 -4.09
C ILE A 218 -21.60 -8.07 -2.71
N ILE A 219 -21.80 -7.15 -1.76
CA ILE A 219 -21.96 -7.45 -0.33
C ILE A 219 -23.42 -7.49 0.09
N LYS A 220 -24.25 -6.52 -0.34
CA LYS A 220 -25.63 -6.39 0.12
C LYS A 220 -26.57 -7.36 -0.59
N THR A 221 -27.61 -7.78 0.12
CA THR A 221 -28.82 -8.37 -0.49
C THR A 221 -29.68 -7.25 -1.06
N ASP A 222 -30.43 -7.56 -2.12
CA ASP A 222 -31.46 -6.67 -2.67
C ASP A 222 -32.56 -6.42 -1.67
#